data_605f5051ea52dc76f2b1dc3f765301a0
#
_entry.id   605f5051ea52dc76f2b1dc3f765301a0
#
_cell.length_a   1.000
_cell.length_b   1.000
_cell.length_c   1.000
_cell.angle_alpha   90.00
_cell.angle_beta   90.00
_cell.angle_gamma   90.00
#
_symmetry.space_group_name_H-M   'P 1'
#
loop_
_entity.id
_entity.type
_entity.pdbx_description
1 polymer ?
#
loop_
_entity_poly.entity_id
_entity_poly.type
_entity_poly.pdbx_seq_one_letter_code
_entity_poly.pdbx_strand_id
1 'polypeptide(L)'
;MKPVKEGKVRQIYDNGDSLIMVATDRISCFDVILNNVIEKKGTVLTQMSKFWFDYTKDIMDNHMISTDVKDMPEFFQTPEFEGKSMLCKKLKMLPLECIVRGYITGSGWASYKKDGTVCGIKLPEGLK
;
A
#
# COMPACT_ATOMS: atom_id res chain seq x y z
N MET A 1 5.27 -6.92 -20.56
CA MET A 1 5.43 -7.72 -19.34
C MET A 1 4.06 -7.95 -18.72
N LYS A 2 3.79 -9.11 -18.07
CA LYS A 2 2.50 -9.35 -17.39
C LYS A 2 2.71 -9.31 -15.88
N PRO A 3 1.76 -8.76 -15.10
CA PRO A 3 1.86 -8.79 -13.65
C PRO A 3 1.75 -10.24 -13.12
N VAL A 4 2.55 -10.58 -12.12
CA VAL A 4 2.48 -11.87 -11.40
C VAL A 4 1.34 -11.88 -10.39
N LYS A 5 0.92 -10.69 -9.95
CA LYS A 5 -0.26 -10.51 -9.10
C LYS A 5 -0.96 -9.20 -9.45
N GLU A 6 -2.26 -9.28 -9.60
CA GLU A 6 -3.11 -8.12 -9.79
C GLU A 6 -4.11 -8.03 -8.64
N GLY A 7 -3.98 -6.96 -7.86
CA GLY A 7 -4.93 -6.60 -6.81
C GLY A 7 -5.99 -5.61 -7.32
N LYS A 8 -6.91 -5.22 -6.47
CA LYS A 8 -7.99 -4.28 -6.81
C LYS A 8 -7.46 -2.97 -7.40
N VAL A 9 -6.37 -2.44 -6.84
CA VAL A 9 -5.82 -1.13 -7.20
C VAL A 9 -4.30 -1.14 -7.40
N ARG A 10 -3.66 -2.31 -7.39
CA ARG A 10 -2.20 -2.47 -7.58
C ARG A 10 -1.90 -3.63 -8.50
N GLN A 11 -0.80 -3.51 -9.22
CA GLN A 11 -0.20 -4.58 -10.02
C GLN A 11 1.21 -4.82 -9.52
N ILE A 12 1.61 -6.10 -9.45
CA ILE A 12 2.95 -6.51 -9.01
C ILE A 12 3.58 -7.29 -10.15
N TYR A 13 4.79 -6.90 -10.51
CA TYR A 13 5.59 -7.52 -11.55
C TYR A 13 6.84 -8.13 -10.93
N ASP A 14 7.19 -9.33 -11.35
CA ASP A 14 8.46 -9.97 -10.96
C ASP A 14 9.59 -9.45 -11.86
N ASN A 15 10.64 -8.95 -11.24
CA ASN A 15 11.83 -8.44 -11.92
C ASN A 15 13.08 -9.23 -11.45
N GLY A 16 12.96 -10.56 -11.29
CA GLY A 16 14.05 -11.41 -10.81
C GLY A 16 14.30 -11.22 -9.30
N ASP A 17 15.36 -10.52 -8.95
CA ASP A 17 15.74 -10.27 -7.55
C ASP A 17 14.93 -9.13 -6.89
N SER A 18 14.08 -8.48 -7.65
CA SER A 18 13.25 -7.36 -7.19
C SER A 18 11.80 -7.51 -7.64
N LEU A 19 10.93 -6.64 -7.13
CA LEU A 19 9.54 -6.51 -7.57
C LEU A 19 9.31 -5.08 -8.05
N ILE A 20 8.42 -4.93 -9.04
CA ILE A 20 7.92 -3.62 -9.41
C ILE A 20 6.43 -3.57 -9.05
N MET A 21 6.09 -2.63 -8.18
CA MET A 21 4.72 -2.37 -7.77
C MET A 21 4.19 -1.14 -8.48
N VAL A 22 3.07 -1.29 -9.18
CA VAL A 22 2.40 -0.20 -9.88
C VAL A 22 1.08 0.09 -9.18
N ALA A 23 0.94 1.30 -8.64
CA ALA A 23 -0.32 1.80 -8.12
C ALA A 23 -1.18 2.28 -9.29
N THR A 24 -2.39 1.76 -9.43
CA THR A 24 -3.31 2.16 -10.50
C THR A 24 -4.25 3.28 -10.06
N ASP A 25 -4.87 3.92 -11.04
CA ASP A 25 -5.88 4.95 -10.80
C ASP A 25 -7.28 4.35 -10.50
N ARG A 26 -7.38 3.01 -10.52
CA ARG A 26 -8.61 2.28 -10.18
C ARG A 26 -9.02 2.54 -8.74
N ILE A 27 -10.32 2.53 -8.50
CA ILE A 27 -10.93 2.59 -7.17
C ILE A 27 -11.79 1.36 -6.92
N SER A 28 -11.94 0.99 -5.66
CA SER A 28 -12.84 -0.09 -5.25
C SER A 28 -13.70 0.36 -4.07
N CYS A 29 -14.93 -0.15 -4.03
CA CYS A 29 -15.86 0.06 -2.92
C CYS A 29 -16.50 -1.28 -2.58
N PHE A 30 -16.50 -1.66 -1.29
CA PHE A 30 -16.98 -2.97 -0.82
C PHE A 30 -16.45 -4.14 -1.66
N ASP A 31 -15.13 -4.11 -1.95
CA ASP A 31 -14.41 -5.11 -2.74
C ASP A 31 -14.75 -5.17 -4.24
N VAL A 32 -15.64 -4.33 -4.73
CA VAL A 32 -15.97 -4.20 -6.15
C VAL A 32 -15.10 -3.10 -6.77
N ILE A 33 -14.41 -3.43 -7.86
CA ILE A 33 -13.67 -2.44 -8.65
C ILE A 33 -14.70 -1.66 -9.48
N LEU A 34 -14.69 -0.35 -9.32
CA LEU A 34 -15.59 0.54 -10.04
C LEU A 34 -15.09 0.77 -11.48
N ASN A 35 -16.01 1.03 -12.39
CA ASN A 35 -15.67 1.34 -13.79
C ASN A 35 -14.94 2.69 -13.93
N ASN A 36 -15.19 3.61 -12.99
CA ASN A 36 -14.55 4.91 -12.96
C ASN A 36 -13.14 4.81 -12.35
N VAL A 37 -12.25 5.68 -12.79
CA VAL A 37 -10.91 5.87 -12.23
C VAL A 37 -10.80 7.27 -11.64
N ILE A 38 -9.86 7.45 -10.73
CA ILE A 38 -9.46 8.79 -10.26
C ILE A 38 -8.09 9.06 -10.86
N GLU A 39 -8.04 9.96 -11.82
CA GLU A 39 -6.80 10.33 -12.51
C GLU A 39 -5.70 10.74 -11.51
N LYS A 40 -4.48 10.27 -11.77
CA LYS A 40 -3.28 10.50 -10.94
C LYS A 40 -3.35 9.93 -9.51
N LYS A 41 -4.39 9.18 -9.13
CA LYS A 41 -4.45 8.54 -7.82
C LYS A 41 -3.24 7.64 -7.57
N GLY A 42 -2.85 6.83 -8.57
CA GLY A 42 -1.66 5.97 -8.47
C GLY A 42 -0.38 6.76 -8.22
N THR A 43 -0.22 7.89 -8.91
CA THR A 43 0.92 8.80 -8.72
C THR A 43 0.93 9.38 -7.30
N VAL A 44 -0.19 9.91 -6.83
CA VAL A 44 -0.29 10.47 -5.47
C VAL A 44 0.08 9.41 -4.42
N LEU A 45 -0.47 8.20 -4.54
CA LEU A 45 -0.19 7.11 -3.58
C LEU A 45 1.28 6.70 -3.58
N THR A 46 1.91 6.60 -4.75
CA THR A 46 3.33 6.26 -4.85
C THR A 46 4.23 7.36 -4.28
N GLN A 47 3.95 8.62 -4.59
CA GLN A 47 4.73 9.75 -4.08
C GLN A 47 4.54 9.94 -2.56
N MET A 48 3.35 9.71 -2.02
CA MET A 48 3.14 9.68 -0.57
C MET A 48 3.94 8.56 0.09
N SER A 49 3.94 7.35 -0.49
CA SER A 49 4.74 6.24 0.02
C SER A 49 6.23 6.57 0.00
N LYS A 50 6.72 7.14 -1.11
CA LYS A 50 8.10 7.60 -1.23
C LYS A 50 8.47 8.60 -0.14
N PHE A 51 7.63 9.63 0.04
CA PHE A 51 7.86 10.64 1.09
C PHE A 51 7.99 10.00 2.47
N TRP A 52 7.08 9.12 2.85
CA TRP A 52 7.11 8.48 4.16
C TRP A 52 8.28 7.52 4.33
N PHE A 53 8.65 6.76 3.31
CA PHE A 53 9.83 5.89 3.35
C PHE A 53 11.13 6.70 3.49
N ASP A 54 11.25 7.81 2.80
CA ASP A 54 12.40 8.71 2.94
C ASP A 54 12.42 9.39 4.31
N TYR A 55 11.26 9.80 4.83
CA TYR A 55 11.13 10.47 6.12
C TYR A 55 11.42 9.54 7.30
N THR A 56 11.04 8.28 7.21
CA THR A 56 11.20 7.30 8.31
C THR A 56 12.43 6.40 8.17
N LYS A 57 13.29 6.62 7.17
CA LYS A 57 14.46 5.75 6.89
C LYS A 57 15.42 5.59 8.07
N ASP A 58 15.53 6.61 8.92
CA ASP A 58 16.39 6.59 10.11
C ASP A 58 15.74 5.86 11.30
N ILE A 59 14.45 5.50 11.19
CA ILE A 59 13.70 4.77 12.22
C ILE A 59 13.66 3.29 11.89
N MET A 60 13.40 2.94 10.64
CA MET A 60 13.27 1.56 10.18
C MET A 60 13.57 1.42 8.69
N ASP A 61 14.27 0.35 8.33
CA ASP A 61 14.48 -0.03 6.94
C ASP A 61 13.15 -0.29 6.23
N ASN A 62 13.13 -0.01 4.93
CA ASN A 62 11.97 -0.28 4.09
C ASN A 62 12.37 -1.04 2.82
N HIS A 63 11.37 -1.43 2.05
CA HIS A 63 11.55 -2.23 0.84
C HIS A 63 11.74 -1.41 -0.44
N MET A 64 11.56 -0.09 -0.40
CA MET A 64 11.71 0.77 -1.58
C MET A 64 13.18 0.83 -2.02
N ILE A 65 13.42 0.64 -3.31
CA ILE A 65 14.72 0.86 -3.96
C ILE A 65 14.68 2.18 -4.72
N SER A 66 13.70 2.35 -5.61
CA SER A 66 13.53 3.55 -6.43
C SER A 66 12.08 3.75 -6.86
N THR A 67 11.72 4.99 -7.18
CA THR A 67 10.47 5.34 -7.87
C THR A 67 10.72 5.96 -9.23
N ASP A 68 11.98 6.06 -9.66
CA ASP A 68 12.32 6.51 -11.01
C ASP A 68 12.20 5.32 -11.98
N VAL A 69 11.39 5.48 -13.01
CA VAL A 69 11.21 4.43 -14.04
C VAL A 69 12.48 4.15 -14.83
N LYS A 70 13.46 5.04 -14.81
CA LYS A 70 14.78 4.82 -15.45
C LYS A 70 15.59 3.72 -14.79
N ASP A 71 15.31 3.43 -13.50
CA ASP A 71 15.93 2.33 -12.75
C ASP A 71 15.20 1.00 -12.98
N MET A 72 14.17 0.98 -13.82
CA MET A 72 13.33 -0.18 -14.10
C MET A 72 13.55 -0.65 -15.57
N PRO A 73 13.14 -1.89 -15.91
CA PRO A 73 13.19 -2.36 -17.30
C PRO A 73 12.46 -1.41 -18.26
N GLU A 74 12.90 -1.39 -19.53
CA GLU A 74 12.37 -0.52 -20.59
C GLU A 74 10.84 -0.53 -20.70
N PHE A 75 10.20 -1.67 -20.43
CA PHE A 75 8.75 -1.81 -20.40
C PHE A 75 8.06 -0.77 -19.50
N PHE A 76 8.70 -0.34 -18.39
CA PHE A 76 8.17 0.63 -17.44
C PHE A 76 8.56 2.08 -17.75
N GLN A 77 9.51 2.29 -18.68
CA GLN A 77 10.02 3.62 -19.04
C GLN A 77 9.08 4.36 -20.00
N THR A 78 7.81 4.39 -19.67
CA THR A 78 6.78 5.08 -20.44
C THR A 78 5.95 6.01 -19.55
N PRO A 79 5.32 7.04 -20.13
CA PRO A 79 4.46 7.97 -19.37
C PRO A 79 3.34 7.25 -18.58
N GLU A 80 2.92 6.08 -19.03
CA GLU A 80 1.89 5.28 -18.36
C GLU A 80 2.33 4.84 -16.96
N PHE A 81 3.61 4.52 -16.76
CA PHE A 81 4.15 4.01 -15.50
C PHE A 81 4.84 5.08 -14.65
N GLU A 82 5.14 6.23 -15.27
CA GLU A 82 5.85 7.30 -14.60
C GLU A 82 5.10 7.82 -13.36
N GLY A 83 5.85 7.98 -12.27
CA GLY A 83 5.36 8.52 -11.00
C GLY A 83 4.48 7.57 -10.17
N LYS A 84 3.99 6.45 -10.74
CA LYS A 84 3.12 5.47 -10.04
C LYS A 84 3.73 4.07 -9.88
N SER A 85 5.00 3.91 -10.32
CA SER A 85 5.77 2.69 -10.17
C SER A 85 6.78 2.79 -9.04
N MET A 86 7.05 1.68 -8.38
CA MET A 86 8.03 1.56 -7.31
C MET A 86 8.81 0.26 -7.48
N LEU A 87 10.12 0.36 -7.64
CA LEU A 87 11.04 -0.76 -7.58
C LEU A 87 11.29 -1.12 -6.12
N CYS A 88 11.09 -2.38 -5.76
CA CYS A 88 11.12 -2.85 -4.39
C CYS A 88 12.02 -4.06 -4.21
N LYS A 89 12.61 -4.19 -3.02
CA LYS A 89 13.26 -5.44 -2.59
C LYS A 89 12.23 -6.58 -2.59
N LYS A 90 12.64 -7.76 -3.05
CA LYS A 90 11.82 -8.98 -2.99
C LYS A 90 11.99 -9.61 -1.62
N LEU A 91 11.02 -9.38 -0.74
CA LEU A 91 11.05 -9.84 0.64
C LEU A 91 10.04 -10.95 0.88
N LYS A 92 10.34 -11.83 1.85
CA LYS A 92 9.36 -12.81 2.35
C LYS A 92 8.37 -12.11 3.27
N MET A 93 7.13 -12.01 2.81
CA MET A 93 6.06 -11.42 3.61
C MET A 93 5.67 -12.31 4.79
N LEU A 94 5.44 -11.70 5.94
CA LEU A 94 4.74 -12.36 7.03
C LEU A 94 3.25 -12.53 6.68
N PRO A 95 2.60 -13.63 7.08
CA PRO A 95 1.19 -13.87 6.83
C PRO A 95 0.30 -13.10 7.82
N LEU A 96 0.63 -11.84 8.08
CA LEU A 96 -0.04 -10.98 9.04
C LEU A 96 -0.30 -9.61 8.39
N GLU A 97 -1.51 -9.08 8.58
CA GLU A 97 -1.84 -7.71 8.27
C GLU A 97 -1.86 -6.89 9.56
N CYS A 98 -0.92 -5.95 9.69
CA CYS A 98 -0.83 -5.08 10.85
C CYS A 98 -1.42 -3.71 10.51
N ILE A 99 -2.46 -3.30 11.25
CA ILE A 99 -3.13 -2.01 11.05
C ILE A 99 -2.94 -1.18 12.32
N VAL A 100 -2.22 -0.06 12.20
CA VAL A 100 -2.10 0.92 13.29
C VAL A 100 -3.17 2.00 13.08
N ARG A 101 -3.97 2.24 14.11
CA ARG A 101 -5.05 3.23 14.08
C ARG A 101 -4.75 4.37 15.03
N GLY A 102 -4.86 5.60 14.56
CA GLY A 102 -4.74 6.80 15.42
C GLY A 102 -5.94 6.99 16.35
N TYR A 103 -7.11 6.44 15.98
CA TYR A 103 -8.36 6.55 16.73
C TYR A 103 -9.12 5.23 16.68
N ILE A 104 -9.95 4.96 17.72
CA ILE A 104 -10.82 3.78 17.75
C ILE A 104 -12.08 4.08 16.93
N THR A 105 -12.12 3.60 15.70
CA THR A 105 -13.26 3.77 14.79
C THR A 105 -13.63 2.45 14.12
N GLY A 106 -14.75 2.42 13.38
CA GLY A 106 -15.17 1.26 12.59
C GLY A 106 -15.32 0.00 13.45
N SER A 107 -14.74 -1.12 13.01
CA SER A 107 -14.82 -2.42 13.70
C SER A 107 -14.20 -2.40 15.10
N GLY A 108 -13.11 -1.61 15.31
CA GLY A 108 -12.52 -1.44 16.64
C GLY A 108 -13.47 -0.79 17.62
N TRP A 109 -14.18 0.26 17.19
CA TRP A 109 -15.21 0.91 18.02
C TRP A 109 -16.40 -0.01 18.30
N ALA A 110 -16.85 -0.78 17.30
CA ALA A 110 -17.92 -1.74 17.49
C ALA A 110 -17.56 -2.81 18.54
N SER A 111 -16.33 -3.34 18.50
CA SER A 111 -15.82 -4.28 19.51
C SER A 111 -15.75 -3.63 20.89
N TYR A 112 -15.14 -2.44 20.98
CA TYR A 112 -15.04 -1.72 22.25
C TYR A 112 -16.40 -1.44 22.91
N LYS A 113 -17.40 -1.00 22.12
CA LYS A 113 -18.76 -0.79 22.65
C LYS A 113 -19.42 -2.07 23.15
N LYS A 114 -19.08 -3.21 22.58
CA LYS A 114 -19.67 -4.50 22.93
C LYS A 114 -19.14 -5.03 24.27
N ASP A 115 -17.83 -5.01 24.46
CA ASP A 115 -17.19 -5.68 25.60
C ASP A 115 -15.95 -4.97 26.17
N GLY A 116 -15.69 -3.74 25.75
CA GLY A 116 -14.54 -2.94 26.22
C GLY A 116 -13.19 -3.42 25.66
N THR A 117 -13.18 -4.29 24.64
CA THR A 117 -11.93 -4.83 24.07
C THR A 117 -11.74 -4.44 22.61
N VAL A 118 -10.49 -4.42 22.15
CA VAL A 118 -10.12 -4.38 20.75
C VAL A 118 -9.05 -5.44 20.50
N CYS A 119 -9.26 -6.32 19.55
CA CYS A 119 -8.38 -7.47 19.27
C CYS A 119 -8.07 -8.31 20.53
N GLY A 120 -9.05 -8.48 21.42
CA GLY A 120 -8.90 -9.22 22.68
C GLY A 120 -8.15 -8.49 23.80
N ILE A 121 -7.72 -7.25 23.57
CA ILE A 121 -7.03 -6.39 24.55
C ILE A 121 -8.07 -5.49 25.22
N LYS A 122 -8.17 -5.58 26.56
CA LYS A 122 -9.05 -4.70 27.34
C LYS A 122 -8.50 -3.26 27.33
N LEU A 123 -9.35 -2.32 26.99
CA LEU A 123 -9.04 -0.90 26.98
C LEU A 123 -9.66 -0.18 28.18
N PRO A 124 -9.19 1.03 28.53
CA PRO A 124 -9.79 1.85 29.57
C PRO A 124 -11.26 2.12 29.30
N GLU A 125 -12.05 2.25 30.38
CA GLU A 125 -13.46 2.60 30.28
C GLU A 125 -13.64 4.08 29.92
N GLY A 126 -14.77 4.40 29.28
CA GLY A 126 -15.16 5.79 29.00
C GLY A 126 -14.49 6.43 27.76
N LEU A 127 -13.84 5.65 26.92
CA LEU A 127 -13.34 6.14 25.61
C LEU A 127 -14.53 6.54 24.72
N LYS A 128 -14.40 7.69 24.02
CA LYS A 128 -15.41 8.28 23.14
C LYS A 128 -14.89 8.45 21.73
#